data_eddb4063097c2a370a3974572e21cb99
#
_entry.id   eddb4063097c2a370a3974572e21cb99
#
_cell.length_a   1.000
_cell.length_b   1.000
_cell.length_c   1.000
_cell.angle_alpha   90.00
_cell.angle_beta   90.00
_cell.angle_gamma   90.00
#
_symmetry.space_group_name_H-M   'P 1'
#
loop_
_entity.id
_entity.type
_entity.pdbx_description
1 polymer ?
#
loop_
_entity_poly.entity_id
_entity_poly.type
_entity_poly.pdbx_seq_one_letter_code
_entity_poly.pdbx_strand_id
1 'polypeptide(L)' 'MRHGFGICYYDKGDVYTGNWMKGVKNGFGKYISRHKYTYIGFWKQDKPCGMGKLWNYDG' A
#
# COMPACT_ATOMS: atom_id res chain seq x y z
N MET A 1 -11.98 4.55 12.49
CA MET A 1 -11.44 3.69 11.43
C MET A 1 -11.35 4.44 10.13
N ARG A 2 -10.38 4.10 9.33
CA ARG A 2 -10.15 4.80 8.08
C ARG A 2 -10.99 4.21 6.96
N HIS A 3 -11.64 5.09 6.21
CA HIS A 3 -12.41 4.71 5.02
C HIS A 3 -12.05 5.66 3.90
N GLY A 4 -12.11 5.15 2.66
CA GLY A 4 -11.84 5.95 1.50
C GLY A 4 -10.36 6.17 1.31
N PHE A 5 -9.99 7.24 0.62
CA PHE A 5 -8.60 7.51 0.28
C PHE A 5 -7.86 8.13 1.46
N GLY A 6 -6.65 7.65 1.70
CA GLY A 6 -5.83 8.20 2.78
C GLY A 6 -4.38 7.80 2.66
N ILE A 7 -3.53 8.46 3.47
CA ILE A 7 -2.10 8.21 3.49
C ILE A 7 -1.71 7.78 4.88
N CYS A 8 -0.93 6.72 4.98
CA CYS A 8 -0.45 6.22 6.26
C CYS A 8 1.08 6.14 6.25
N TYR A 9 1.70 6.72 7.26
CA TYR A 9 3.14 6.67 7.44
C TYR A 9 3.48 5.67 8.54
N TYR A 10 4.34 4.72 8.20
CA TYR A 10 4.76 3.70 9.15
C TYR A 10 6.11 4.04 9.77
N ASP A 11 6.42 3.41 10.89
CA ASP A 11 7.59 3.76 11.67
C ASP A 11 8.91 3.69 10.95
N LYS A 12 9.05 2.77 10.04
CA LYS A 12 10.34 2.54 9.38
C LYS A 12 10.48 3.28 8.05
N GLY A 13 9.64 4.28 7.85
CA GLY A 13 9.70 5.05 6.62
C GLY A 13 8.88 4.48 5.49
N ASP A 14 8.08 3.47 5.76
CA ASP A 14 7.16 2.94 4.79
C ASP A 14 5.94 3.85 4.69
N VAL A 15 5.33 3.91 3.51
CA VAL A 15 4.17 4.76 3.28
C VAL A 15 3.15 4.01 2.44
N TYR A 16 1.90 4.07 2.85
CA TYR A 16 0.80 3.59 2.03
C TYR A 16 -0.08 4.76 1.63
N THR A 17 -0.37 4.87 0.33
CA THR A 17 -1.26 5.89 -0.20
C THR A 17 -2.32 5.18 -1.03
N GLY A 18 -3.56 5.27 -0.62
CA GLY A 18 -4.62 4.60 -1.38
C GLY A 18 -5.89 4.46 -0.58
N ASN A 19 -6.68 3.48 -0.98
CA ASN A 19 -8.00 3.29 -0.40
C ASN A 19 -7.97 2.41 0.83
N TRP A 20 -8.92 2.69 1.72
CA TRP A 20 -9.06 2.01 3.00
C TRP A 20 -10.50 1.60 3.20
N MET A 21 -10.71 0.53 3.95
CA MET A 21 -12.03 0.13 4.41
C MET A 21 -11.90 -0.44 5.81
N LYS A 22 -12.65 0.14 6.75
CA LYS A 22 -12.66 -0.32 8.14
C LYS A 22 -11.26 -0.44 8.74
N GLY A 23 -10.41 0.52 8.41
CA GLY A 23 -9.07 0.58 8.98
C GLY A 23 -8.03 -0.28 8.30
N VAL A 24 -8.38 -1.02 7.26
CA VAL A 24 -7.41 -1.85 6.54
C VAL A 24 -7.30 -1.41 5.09
N LYS A 25 -6.18 -1.72 4.46
CA LYS A 25 -5.98 -1.42 3.06
C LYS A 25 -6.95 -2.23 2.22
N ASN A 26 -7.66 -1.55 1.34
CA ASN A 26 -8.66 -2.22 0.52
C ASN A 26 -8.92 -1.39 -0.74
N GLY A 27 -8.78 -2.01 -1.90
CA GLY A 27 -8.93 -1.32 -3.15
C GLY A 27 -7.59 -0.93 -3.73
N PHE A 28 -7.58 0.08 -4.58
CA PHE A 28 -6.36 0.48 -5.26
C PHE A 28 -5.48 1.32 -4.35
N GLY A 29 -4.17 1.02 -4.33
CA GLY A 29 -3.25 1.78 -3.51
C GLY A 29 -1.80 1.54 -3.87
N LYS A 30 -0.94 2.42 -3.33
CA LYS A 30 0.50 2.35 -3.54
C LYS A 30 1.19 2.21 -2.18
N TYR A 31 2.02 1.20 -2.07
CA TYR A 31 2.82 0.97 -0.87
C TYR A 31 4.29 1.18 -1.19
N ILE A 32 4.93 2.07 -0.47
CA ILE A 32 6.35 2.35 -0.65
C ILE A 32 7.08 1.80 0.57
N SER A 33 7.88 0.76 0.34
CA SER A 33 8.71 0.20 1.40
C SER A 33 10.09 0.80 1.25
N ARG A 34 10.50 1.55 2.26
CA ARG A 34 11.76 2.27 2.20
C ARG A 34 12.93 1.33 1.93
N HIS A 35 13.72 1.66 0.89
CA HIS A 35 14.92 0.92 0.51
C HIS A 35 14.66 -0.51 0.04
N LYS A 36 13.42 -0.87 -0.20
CA LYS A 36 13.11 -2.24 -0.63
C LYS A 36 12.36 -2.27 -1.95
N TYR A 37 11.11 -1.82 -1.93
CA TYR A 37 10.28 -1.92 -3.12
C TYR A 37 9.16 -0.90 -3.09
N THR A 38 8.49 -0.76 -4.24
CA THR A 38 7.23 -0.02 -4.35
C THR A 38 6.23 -0.94 -5.02
N TYR A 39 5.06 -1.07 -4.42
CA TYR A 39 3.97 -1.86 -4.99
C TYR A 39 2.80 -0.95 -5.31
N ILE A 40 2.28 -1.05 -6.54
CA ILE A 40 1.09 -0.31 -6.95
C ILE A 40 0.10 -1.32 -7.48
N GLY A 41 -1.08 -1.34 -6.90
CA GLY A 41 -2.10 -2.28 -7.34
C GLY A 41 -3.23 -2.38 -6.35
N PHE A 42 -3.91 -3.52 -6.39
CA PHE A 42 -5.08 -3.73 -5.56
C PHE A 42 -4.75 -4.44 -4.27
N TRP A 43 -5.52 -4.10 -3.25
CA TRP A 43 -5.35 -4.61 -1.90
C TRP A 43 -6.66 -5.16 -1.38
N LYS A 44 -6.59 -6.14 -0.52
CA LYS A 44 -7.74 -6.67 0.17
C LYS A 44 -7.30 -7.13 1.55
N GLN A 45 -7.94 -6.57 2.58
CA GLN A 45 -7.63 -6.89 3.97
C GLN A 45 -6.11 -6.80 4.25
N ASP A 46 -5.53 -5.65 3.89
CA ASP A 46 -4.13 -5.34 4.12
C ASP A 46 -3.14 -6.18 3.30
N LYS A 47 -3.62 -6.93 2.33
CA LYS A 47 -2.74 -7.76 1.52
C LYS A 47 -2.89 -7.44 0.05
N PRO A 48 -1.81 -7.53 -0.73
CA PRO A 48 -1.93 -7.38 -2.17
C PRO A 48 -2.86 -8.44 -2.73
N CYS A 49 -3.71 -8.04 -3.65
CA CYS A 49 -4.71 -8.94 -4.21
C CYS A 49 -4.94 -8.60 -5.67
N GLY A 50 -4.96 -9.62 -6.51
CA GLY A 50 -5.23 -9.39 -7.91
C GLY A 50 -4.07 -8.76 -8.65
N MET A 51 -4.36 -7.80 -9.50
CA MET A 51 -3.35 -7.21 -10.38
C MET A 51 -2.60 -6.09 -9.70
N GLY A 52 -1.30 -6.02 -9.96
CA GLY A 52 -0.47 -4.97 -9.45
C GLY A 52 0.92 -5.06 -10.02
N LYS A 53 1.74 -4.06 -9.72
CA LYS A 53 3.12 -4.02 -10.18
C LYS A 53 4.04 -3.78 -8.99
N LEU A 54 5.16 -4.48 -9.00
CA LEU A 54 6.15 -4.37 -7.96
C LEU A 54 7.49 -3.97 -8.55
N TRP A 55 8.10 -2.95 -7.96
CA TRP A 55 9.44 -2.54 -8.34
C TRP A 55 10.37 -2.72 -7.16
N ASN A 56 11.52 -3.37 -7.41
CA ASN A 56 12.56 -3.49 -6.40
C ASN A 56 13.61 -2.41 -6.62
N TYR A 57 14.12 -1.86 -5.53
CA TYR A 57 15.04 -0.74 -5.63
C TYR A 57 16.47 -1.13 -5.97
N ASP A 58 16.88 -2.29 -5.62
CA ASP A 58 18.25 -2.68 -5.90
C ASP A 58 18.41 -3.45 -7.19
N GLY A 59 17.53 -3.15 -8.08
CA GLY A 59 17.62 -3.62 -9.44
C GLY A 59 17.27 -5.04 -9.62
#